data_0cf8557eda5c1d15b60391b79a327a64
#
_entry.id   0cf8557eda5c1d15b60391b79a327a64
#
_cell.length_a   1.000
_cell.length_b   1.000
_cell.length_c   1.000
_cell.angle_alpha   90.00
_cell.angle_beta   90.00
_cell.angle_gamma   90.00
#
_symmetry.space_group_name_H-M   'P 1'
#
loop_
_entity.id
_entity.type
_entity.pdbx_description
1 polymer ?
#
loop_
_entity_poly.entity_id
_entity_poly.type
_entity_poly.pdbx_seq_one_letter_code
_entity_poly.pdbx_strand_id
1 'polypeptide(L)'
;NEVCGFGWTTQEIIRRTSVLEQLLTTGGGWQDQAGGIIPGVKMLETRAGLFQTPQPSWLPERMFVEHANRDLLLYYTGITRVAKSILHEVVRGMFLNDHRQLAILAEMGAHAQNLARQIQRGVWDDIGLGIHRSWELNCALDPGTNPPAVRKIFTTVKRHLLGAKLLGAGGGGYMLMAAKSEDAAA
;
A
#
# COMPACT_ATOMS: atom_id res chain seq x y z
N ASN A 1 -12.14 -7.77 -19.97
CA ASN A 1 -13.58 -8.01 -19.97
C ASN A 1 -14.23 -7.49 -21.26
N GLU A 2 -14.06 -6.22 -21.57
CA GLU A 2 -14.59 -5.60 -22.78
C GLU A 2 -14.02 -6.20 -24.06
N VAL A 3 -12.72 -6.40 -24.14
CA VAL A 3 -12.02 -6.97 -25.32
C VAL A 3 -12.47 -8.41 -25.62
N CYS A 4 -12.74 -9.19 -24.58
CA CYS A 4 -13.12 -10.61 -24.70
C CYS A 4 -14.63 -10.83 -24.63
N GLY A 5 -15.44 -9.79 -24.47
CA GLY A 5 -16.90 -9.90 -24.37
C GLY A 5 -17.42 -10.64 -23.13
N PHE A 6 -16.58 -10.80 -22.09
CA PHE A 6 -17.02 -11.42 -20.84
C PHE A 6 -17.93 -10.48 -20.06
N GLY A 7 -19.14 -10.90 -19.72
CA GLY A 7 -20.09 -10.15 -18.91
C GLY A 7 -19.81 -10.20 -17.40
N TRP A 8 -18.53 -10.24 -16.99
CA TRP A 8 -18.18 -10.38 -15.57
C TRP A 8 -18.37 -9.09 -14.80
N THR A 9 -18.90 -9.21 -13.60
CA THR A 9 -18.98 -8.11 -12.64
C THR A 9 -17.59 -7.75 -12.12
N THR A 10 -17.44 -6.53 -11.57
CA THR A 10 -16.20 -6.08 -10.89
C THR A 10 -15.73 -7.09 -9.84
N GLN A 11 -16.65 -7.61 -9.02
CA GLN A 11 -16.34 -8.61 -8.00
C GLN A 11 -15.83 -9.92 -8.60
N GLU A 12 -16.41 -10.38 -9.70
CA GLU A 12 -15.94 -11.57 -10.40
C GLU A 12 -14.54 -11.37 -10.97
N ILE A 13 -14.26 -10.22 -11.55
CA ILE A 13 -12.93 -9.90 -12.08
C ILE A 13 -11.91 -9.94 -10.93
N ILE A 14 -12.16 -9.26 -9.81
CA ILE A 14 -11.29 -9.28 -8.62
C ILE A 14 -11.04 -10.72 -8.16
N ARG A 15 -12.12 -11.51 -7.99
CA ARG A 15 -12.00 -12.90 -7.55
C ARG A 15 -11.16 -13.75 -8.49
N ARG A 16 -11.42 -13.67 -9.79
CA ARG A 16 -10.70 -14.47 -10.81
C ARG A 16 -9.23 -14.08 -10.89
N THR A 17 -8.93 -12.79 -10.84
CA THR A 17 -7.55 -12.29 -10.84
C THR A 17 -6.80 -12.72 -9.56
N SER A 18 -7.46 -12.68 -8.41
CA SER A 18 -6.88 -13.16 -7.16
C SER A 18 -6.58 -14.67 -7.21
N VAL A 19 -7.49 -15.48 -7.80
CA VAL A 19 -7.25 -16.92 -8.01
C VAL A 19 -6.06 -17.15 -8.95
N LEU A 20 -5.97 -16.38 -10.05
CA LEU A 20 -4.84 -16.48 -10.97
C LEU A 20 -3.52 -16.19 -10.28
N GLU A 21 -3.46 -15.15 -9.45
CA GLU A 21 -2.25 -14.85 -8.66
C GLU A 21 -1.87 -15.98 -7.70
N GLN A 22 -2.84 -16.58 -7.02
CA GLN A 22 -2.56 -17.73 -6.15
C GLN A 22 -1.98 -18.91 -6.96
N LEU A 23 -2.46 -19.16 -8.17
CA LEU A 23 -1.91 -20.18 -9.08
C LEU A 23 -0.47 -19.86 -9.49
N LEU A 24 -0.11 -18.58 -9.60
CA LEU A 24 1.26 -18.13 -9.85
C LEU A 24 2.14 -18.17 -8.58
N THR A 25 1.60 -18.64 -7.47
CA THR A 25 2.30 -18.80 -6.19
C THR A 25 2.89 -17.51 -5.60
N THR A 26 2.25 -16.36 -5.85
CA THR A 26 2.70 -15.08 -5.27
C THR A 26 2.40 -15.00 -3.78
N GLY A 27 1.37 -15.71 -3.30
CA GLY A 27 0.94 -15.68 -1.90
C GLY A 27 0.33 -14.35 -1.47
N GLY A 28 0.02 -13.47 -2.43
CA GLY A 28 -0.59 -12.17 -2.18
C GLY A 28 -2.07 -12.25 -1.78
N GLY A 29 -2.58 -11.17 -1.18
CA GLY A 29 -4.02 -11.00 -0.92
C GLY A 29 -4.72 -10.32 -2.11
N TRP A 30 -5.92 -9.82 -1.86
CA TRP A 30 -6.79 -9.17 -2.85
C TRP A 30 -6.50 -7.67 -3.07
N GLN A 31 -5.54 -7.09 -2.34
CA GLN A 31 -5.31 -5.63 -2.29
C GLN A 31 -5.04 -5.02 -3.66
N ASP A 32 -4.13 -5.59 -4.43
CA ASP A 32 -3.72 -5.04 -5.72
C ASP A 32 -4.83 -5.19 -6.76
N GLN A 33 -5.54 -6.32 -6.76
CA GLN A 33 -6.66 -6.58 -7.66
C GLN A 33 -7.84 -5.64 -7.38
N ALA A 34 -8.26 -5.54 -6.12
CA ALA A 34 -9.35 -4.65 -5.74
C ALA A 34 -8.93 -3.18 -5.90
N GLY A 35 -7.70 -2.84 -5.52
CA GLY A 35 -7.14 -1.50 -5.64
C GLY A 35 -7.10 -0.99 -7.07
N GLY A 36 -6.67 -1.84 -8.01
CA GLY A 36 -6.53 -1.47 -9.42
C GLY A 36 -7.85 -1.52 -10.21
N ILE A 37 -8.80 -2.39 -9.84
CA ILE A 37 -10.05 -2.57 -10.57
C ILE A 37 -11.14 -1.59 -10.11
N ILE A 38 -11.23 -1.33 -8.81
CA ILE A 38 -12.20 -0.38 -8.26
C ILE A 38 -11.62 1.03 -8.40
N PRO A 39 -12.31 1.99 -9.07
CA PRO A 39 -11.78 3.33 -9.28
C PRO A 39 -11.80 4.18 -8.00
N GLY A 40 -11.05 5.29 -8.03
CA GLY A 40 -11.05 6.34 -7.02
C GLY A 40 -10.20 6.07 -5.79
N VAL A 41 -10.06 7.08 -4.95
CA VAL A 41 -9.42 6.98 -3.63
C VAL A 41 -10.39 6.31 -2.66
N LYS A 42 -9.94 5.24 -2.01
CA LYS A 42 -10.83 4.42 -1.20
C LYS A 42 -10.13 3.70 -0.07
N MET A 43 -10.85 3.45 0.98
CA MET A 43 -10.55 2.45 1.99
C MET A 43 -11.19 1.13 1.55
N LEU A 44 -10.43 0.05 1.60
CA LEU A 44 -10.91 -1.30 1.30
C LEU A 44 -10.84 -2.14 2.57
N GLU A 45 -11.96 -2.74 2.94
CA GLU A 45 -12.06 -3.58 4.12
C GLU A 45 -12.72 -4.92 3.78
N THR A 46 -12.34 -5.97 4.52
CA THR A 46 -13.03 -7.26 4.49
C THR A 46 -13.41 -7.68 5.90
N ARG A 47 -14.36 -8.60 5.98
CA ARG A 47 -14.67 -9.28 7.24
C ARG A 47 -13.84 -10.55 7.35
N ALA A 48 -13.53 -10.97 8.58
CA ALA A 48 -12.89 -12.25 8.82
C ALA A 48 -13.74 -13.39 8.26
N GLY A 49 -13.07 -14.37 7.62
CA GLY A 49 -13.74 -15.53 7.03
C GLY A 49 -12.96 -16.11 5.86
N LEU A 50 -13.41 -17.27 5.38
CA LEU A 50 -12.79 -17.96 4.24
C LEU A 50 -13.01 -17.22 2.91
N PHE A 51 -14.16 -16.56 2.77
CA PHE A 51 -14.50 -15.81 1.56
C PHE A 51 -14.30 -14.32 1.81
N GLN A 52 -13.29 -13.76 1.15
CA GLN A 52 -12.92 -12.36 1.26
C GLN A 52 -13.57 -11.55 0.12
N THR A 53 -14.45 -10.63 0.47
CA THR A 53 -15.07 -9.71 -0.49
C THR A 53 -14.73 -8.28 -0.07
N PRO A 54 -13.79 -7.60 -0.76
CA PRO A 54 -13.43 -6.23 -0.44
C PRO A 54 -14.62 -5.28 -0.59
N GLN A 55 -14.88 -4.51 0.45
CA GLN A 55 -15.92 -3.48 0.49
C GLN A 55 -15.25 -2.12 0.40
N PRO A 56 -15.52 -1.31 -0.65
CA PRO A 56 -14.97 0.02 -0.77
C PRO A 56 -15.77 1.06 0.01
N SER A 57 -15.06 1.92 0.73
CA SER A 57 -15.55 3.18 1.27
C SER A 57 -14.79 4.31 0.59
N TRP A 58 -15.44 5.10 -0.28
CA TRP A 58 -14.78 6.14 -1.05
C TRP A 58 -14.37 7.31 -0.17
N LEU A 59 -13.18 7.82 -0.42
CA LEU A 59 -12.57 8.95 0.26
C LEU A 59 -12.48 10.16 -0.70
N PRO A 60 -12.37 11.40 -0.19
CA PRO A 60 -12.22 12.58 -1.04
C PRO A 60 -10.96 12.50 -1.92
N GLU A 61 -11.14 12.65 -3.22
CA GLU A 61 -10.03 12.64 -4.20
C GLU A 61 -9.36 14.00 -4.34
N ARG A 62 -10.09 15.08 -4.06
CA ARG A 62 -9.66 16.46 -4.31
C ARG A 62 -8.24 16.72 -3.86
N MET A 63 -7.89 16.31 -2.66
CA MET A 63 -6.58 16.54 -2.08
C MET A 63 -5.47 15.85 -2.90
N PHE A 64 -5.69 14.63 -3.33
CA PHE A 64 -4.71 13.92 -4.17
C PHE A 64 -4.57 14.55 -5.55
N VAL A 65 -5.65 15.03 -6.13
CA VAL A 65 -5.63 15.74 -7.42
C VAL A 65 -4.87 17.07 -7.30
N GLU A 66 -5.10 17.82 -6.22
CA GLU A 66 -4.42 19.09 -5.97
C GLU A 66 -2.91 18.93 -5.73
N HIS A 67 -2.48 17.81 -5.14
CA HIS A 67 -1.09 17.53 -4.83
C HIS A 67 -0.36 16.68 -5.88
N ALA A 68 -1.09 15.97 -6.77
CA ALA A 68 -0.51 14.98 -7.69
C ALA A 68 0.56 15.53 -8.65
N ASN A 69 0.50 16.82 -9.00
CA ASN A 69 1.47 17.46 -9.90
C ASN A 69 2.31 18.52 -9.19
N ARG A 70 2.31 18.54 -7.87
CA ARG A 70 2.93 19.58 -7.09
C ARG A 70 3.91 19.03 -6.05
N ASP A 71 3.40 18.31 -5.07
CA ASP A 71 4.15 17.82 -3.93
C ASP A 71 3.84 16.36 -3.55
N LEU A 72 3.01 15.67 -4.33
CA LEU A 72 2.85 14.22 -4.28
C LEU A 72 3.59 13.57 -5.46
N LEU A 73 4.64 12.83 -5.16
CA LEU A 73 5.55 12.26 -6.15
C LEU A 73 5.46 10.73 -6.16
N LEU A 74 5.52 10.16 -7.35
CA LEU A 74 5.68 8.72 -7.55
C LEU A 74 7.06 8.46 -8.18
N TYR A 75 7.98 7.91 -7.39
CA TYR A 75 9.36 7.67 -7.80
C TYR A 75 9.60 6.17 -8.05
N TYR A 76 10.11 5.83 -9.24
CA TYR A 76 10.55 4.47 -9.53
C TYR A 76 11.97 4.26 -9.04
N THR A 77 12.16 3.30 -8.12
CA THR A 77 13.46 3.09 -7.47
C THR A 77 14.49 2.39 -8.37
N GLY A 78 14.08 1.81 -9.49
CA GLY A 78 14.95 0.97 -10.33
C GLY A 78 15.33 -0.37 -9.69
N ILE A 79 14.84 -0.67 -8.49
CA ILE A 79 15.15 -1.88 -7.74
C ILE A 79 14.02 -2.87 -7.97
N THR A 80 14.34 -4.01 -8.55
CA THR A 80 13.40 -5.13 -8.72
C THR A 80 13.73 -6.20 -7.70
N ARG A 81 12.80 -6.46 -6.78
CA ARG A 81 12.89 -7.55 -5.81
C ARG A 81 11.59 -8.35 -5.82
N VAL A 82 11.71 -9.64 -5.64
CA VAL A 82 10.54 -10.51 -5.57
C VAL A 82 9.88 -10.31 -4.20
N ALA A 83 8.68 -9.73 -4.19
CA ALA A 83 7.87 -9.54 -2.97
C ALA A 83 7.53 -10.86 -2.25
N LYS A 84 7.62 -11.97 -2.96
CA LYS A 84 7.29 -13.32 -2.49
C LYS A 84 7.99 -13.70 -1.18
N SER A 85 9.27 -13.35 -1.01
CA SER A 85 10.02 -13.70 0.22
C SER A 85 9.50 -12.94 1.45
N ILE A 86 9.14 -11.66 1.29
CA ILE A 86 8.60 -10.82 2.38
C ILE A 86 7.22 -11.37 2.80
N LEU A 87 6.33 -11.60 1.85
CA LEU A 87 5.00 -12.14 2.11
C LEU A 87 5.06 -13.52 2.76
N HIS A 88 6.00 -14.38 2.31
CA HIS A 88 6.19 -15.70 2.89
C HIS A 88 6.56 -15.64 4.38
N GLU A 89 7.50 -14.78 4.77
CA GLU A 89 7.89 -14.62 6.18
C GLU A 89 6.77 -14.04 7.04
N VAL A 90 5.99 -13.10 6.52
CA VAL A 90 4.81 -12.56 7.23
C VAL A 90 3.77 -13.66 7.45
N VAL A 91 3.43 -14.43 6.40
CA VAL A 91 2.46 -15.53 6.50
C VAL A 91 2.96 -16.61 7.46
N ARG A 92 4.25 -16.95 7.40
CA ARG A 92 4.87 -17.90 8.34
C ARG A 92 4.73 -17.44 9.78
N GLY A 93 5.02 -16.18 10.08
CA GLY A 93 4.87 -15.62 11.43
C GLY A 93 3.43 -15.67 11.93
N MET A 94 2.46 -15.42 11.05
CA MET A 94 1.03 -15.56 11.38
C MET A 94 0.68 -17.00 11.75
N PHE A 95 1.11 -18.00 10.98
CA PHE A 95 0.88 -19.42 11.28
C PHE A 95 1.58 -19.88 12.57
N LEU A 96 2.74 -19.30 12.89
CA LEU A 96 3.48 -19.59 14.12
C LEU A 96 2.98 -18.80 15.33
N ASN A 97 1.92 -17.99 15.18
CA ASN A 97 1.41 -17.09 16.22
C ASN A 97 2.49 -16.16 16.80
N ASP A 98 3.34 -15.60 15.94
CA ASP A 98 4.33 -14.62 16.38
C ASP A 98 3.61 -13.38 16.92
N HIS A 99 3.61 -13.23 18.24
CA HIS A 99 2.88 -12.16 18.94
C HIS A 99 3.34 -10.78 18.51
N ARG A 100 4.63 -10.58 18.18
CA ARG A 100 5.14 -9.31 17.71
C ARG A 100 4.58 -8.98 16.33
N GLN A 101 4.62 -9.91 15.39
CA GLN A 101 4.09 -9.69 14.05
C GLN A 101 2.58 -9.47 14.08
N LEU A 102 1.84 -10.25 14.87
CA LEU A 102 0.40 -10.10 15.02
C LEU A 102 0.02 -8.73 15.60
N ALA A 103 0.78 -8.23 16.58
CA ALA A 103 0.58 -6.89 17.14
C ALA A 103 0.83 -5.78 16.08
N ILE A 104 1.88 -5.90 15.27
CA ILE A 104 2.17 -4.96 14.17
C ILE A 104 1.05 -4.99 13.13
N LEU A 105 0.57 -6.17 12.75
CA LEU A 105 -0.55 -6.29 11.79
C LEU A 105 -1.84 -5.64 12.32
N ALA A 106 -2.14 -5.81 13.61
CA ALA A 106 -3.28 -5.14 14.25
C ALA A 106 -3.10 -3.60 14.23
N GLU A 107 -1.89 -3.12 14.52
CA GLU A 107 -1.55 -1.70 14.45
C GLU A 107 -1.66 -1.17 13.02
N MET A 108 -1.24 -1.92 12.00
CA MET A 108 -1.39 -1.55 10.60
C MET A 108 -2.87 -1.37 10.22
N GLY A 109 -3.75 -2.25 10.69
CA GLY A 109 -5.18 -2.14 10.48
C GLY A 109 -5.77 -0.88 11.12
N ALA A 110 -5.44 -0.61 12.38
CA ALA A 110 -5.87 0.60 13.09
C ALA A 110 -5.31 1.88 12.44
N HIS A 111 -4.06 1.83 11.98
CA HIS A 111 -3.42 2.94 11.27
C HIS A 111 -4.09 3.22 9.92
N ALA A 112 -4.48 2.20 9.15
CA ALA A 112 -5.20 2.38 7.88
C ALA A 112 -6.53 3.12 8.09
N GLN A 113 -7.30 2.77 9.13
CA GLN A 113 -8.53 3.49 9.50
C GLN A 113 -8.24 4.93 9.95
N ASN A 114 -7.14 5.16 10.67
CA ASN A 114 -6.74 6.51 11.05
C ASN A 114 -6.35 7.36 9.84
N LEU A 115 -5.57 6.80 8.91
CA LEU A 115 -5.19 7.48 7.67
C LEU A 115 -6.42 7.83 6.81
N ALA A 116 -7.40 6.94 6.73
CA ALA A 116 -8.67 7.24 6.04
C ALA A 116 -9.37 8.45 6.67
N ARG A 117 -9.41 8.57 8.00
CA ARG A 117 -9.94 9.74 8.70
C ARG A 117 -9.14 11.02 8.42
N GLN A 118 -7.81 10.94 8.35
CA GLN A 118 -6.94 12.07 7.99
C GLN A 118 -7.22 12.55 6.56
N ILE A 119 -7.38 11.62 5.61
CA ILE A 119 -7.77 11.94 4.23
C ILE A 119 -9.13 12.63 4.19
N GLN A 120 -10.11 12.18 4.97
CA GLN A 120 -11.43 12.83 5.07
C GLN A 120 -11.34 14.26 5.61
N ARG A 121 -10.43 14.54 6.53
CA ARG A 121 -10.19 15.89 7.06
C ARG A 121 -9.48 16.80 6.06
N GLY A 122 -8.72 16.24 5.14
CA GLY A 122 -8.05 16.99 4.09
C GLY A 122 -6.87 17.85 4.57
N VAL A 123 -6.13 17.42 5.61
CA VAL A 123 -4.91 18.10 6.07
C VAL A 123 -3.70 17.38 5.47
N TRP A 124 -3.01 18.05 4.54
CA TRP A 124 -1.92 17.43 3.78
C TRP A 124 -0.78 16.91 4.65
N ASP A 125 -0.34 17.69 5.62
CA ASP A 125 0.76 17.29 6.52
C ASP A 125 0.43 16.02 7.29
N ASP A 126 -0.80 15.89 7.79
CA ASP A 126 -1.27 14.69 8.49
C ASP A 126 -1.25 13.47 7.58
N ILE A 127 -1.62 13.63 6.30
CA ILE A 127 -1.59 12.56 5.29
C ILE A 127 -0.16 12.15 5.01
N GLY A 128 0.76 13.11 4.82
CA GLY A 128 2.18 12.85 4.61
C GLY A 128 2.82 12.08 5.77
N LEU A 129 2.56 12.51 7.00
CA LEU A 129 2.99 11.81 8.22
C LEU A 129 2.37 10.41 8.33
N GLY A 130 1.10 10.26 7.96
CA GLY A 130 0.41 8.98 7.93
C GLY A 130 1.00 8.00 6.91
N ILE A 131 1.40 8.50 5.72
CA ILE A 131 2.14 7.72 4.71
C ILE A 131 3.46 7.23 5.32
N HIS A 132 4.18 8.09 6.03
CA HIS A 132 5.44 7.71 6.69
C HIS A 132 5.22 6.65 7.77
N ARG A 133 4.19 6.81 8.60
CA ARG A 133 3.87 5.80 9.63
C ARG A 133 3.56 4.44 9.02
N SER A 134 2.85 4.39 7.90
CA SER A 134 2.64 3.14 7.15
C SER A 134 3.98 2.49 6.76
N TRP A 135 4.97 3.28 6.35
CA TRP A 135 6.31 2.79 6.02
C TRP A 135 7.05 2.21 7.22
N GLU A 136 7.01 2.89 8.36
CA GLU A 136 7.63 2.40 9.60
C GLU A 136 7.04 1.05 10.01
N LEU A 137 5.73 0.89 9.93
CA LEU A 137 5.04 -0.36 10.25
C LEU A 137 5.43 -1.49 9.30
N ASN A 138 5.54 -1.21 7.99
CA ASN A 138 6.02 -2.18 7.02
C ASN A 138 7.47 -2.63 7.35
N CYS A 139 8.35 -1.69 7.68
CA CYS A 139 9.73 -2.00 8.06
C CYS A 139 9.84 -2.78 9.38
N ALA A 140 8.93 -2.51 10.32
CA ALA A 140 8.86 -3.23 11.60
C ALA A 140 8.33 -4.66 11.41
N LEU A 141 7.44 -4.87 10.44
CA LEU A 141 6.87 -6.17 10.13
C LEU A 141 7.92 -7.11 9.49
N ASP A 142 8.66 -6.62 8.50
CA ASP A 142 9.73 -7.37 7.84
C ASP A 142 10.92 -6.47 7.45
N PRO A 143 12.14 -6.76 7.94
CA PRO A 143 13.34 -5.98 7.61
C PRO A 143 13.68 -5.99 6.10
N GLY A 144 13.28 -7.03 5.37
CA GLY A 144 13.46 -7.14 3.92
C GLY A 144 12.71 -6.08 3.12
N THR A 145 11.71 -5.46 3.72
CA THR A 145 10.96 -4.34 3.14
C THR A 145 11.85 -3.15 2.79
N ASN A 146 12.89 -2.87 3.61
CA ASN A 146 13.77 -1.72 3.46
C ASN A 146 15.24 -2.12 3.21
N PRO A 147 15.60 -2.66 2.03
CA PRO A 147 16.97 -3.02 1.71
C PRO A 147 17.89 -1.79 1.66
N PRO A 148 19.23 -1.98 1.75
CA PRO A 148 20.20 -0.87 1.80
C PRO A 148 20.04 0.15 0.67
N ALA A 149 19.75 -0.29 -0.55
CA ALA A 149 19.58 0.60 -1.70
C ALA A 149 18.35 1.50 -1.55
N VAL A 150 17.21 0.97 -1.09
CA VAL A 150 15.99 1.74 -0.78
C VAL A 150 16.25 2.72 0.36
N ARG A 151 16.93 2.26 1.41
CA ARG A 151 17.31 3.09 2.57
C ARG A 151 18.17 4.28 2.15
N LYS A 152 19.11 4.08 1.22
CA LYS A 152 19.95 5.15 0.67
C LYS A 152 19.10 6.22 -0.01
N ILE A 153 18.16 5.83 -0.88
CA ILE A 153 17.24 6.76 -1.53
C ILE A 153 16.49 7.57 -0.47
N PHE A 154 15.88 6.87 0.47
CA PHE A 154 15.09 7.49 1.53
C PHE A 154 15.90 8.51 2.36
N THR A 155 17.11 8.14 2.80
CA THR A 155 17.96 9.04 3.59
C THR A 155 18.41 10.28 2.82
N THR A 156 18.60 10.16 1.51
CA THR A 156 18.99 11.29 0.66
C THR A 156 17.91 12.36 0.59
N VAL A 157 16.63 11.95 0.46
CA VAL A 157 15.51 12.89 0.24
C VAL A 157 14.73 13.23 1.52
N LYS A 158 14.94 12.51 2.62
CA LYS A 158 14.17 12.60 3.87
C LYS A 158 13.93 14.03 4.35
N ARG A 159 14.92 14.93 4.24
CA ARG A 159 14.81 16.31 4.72
C ARG A 159 13.75 17.13 3.99
N HIS A 160 13.40 16.74 2.77
CA HIS A 160 12.45 17.41 1.90
C HIS A 160 11.02 16.86 2.01
N LEU A 161 10.84 15.73 2.70
CA LEU A 161 9.58 15.01 2.75
C LEU A 161 8.86 15.18 4.08
N LEU A 162 7.53 15.24 4.03
CA LEU A 162 6.63 14.94 5.15
C LEU A 162 6.64 13.44 5.43
N GLY A 163 6.60 12.64 4.38
CA GLY A 163 6.66 11.20 4.47
C GLY A 163 6.84 10.52 3.12
N ALA A 164 7.20 9.25 3.17
CA ALA A 164 7.25 8.39 2.00
C ALA A 164 7.08 6.93 2.38
N LYS A 165 6.67 6.10 1.41
CA LYS A 165 6.64 4.64 1.54
C LYS A 165 6.83 3.96 0.18
N LEU A 166 7.39 2.76 0.18
CA LEU A 166 7.26 1.87 -0.98
C LEU A 166 5.82 1.35 -1.10
N LEU A 167 5.33 1.28 -2.31
CA LEU A 167 4.03 0.68 -2.61
C LEU A 167 4.14 -0.85 -2.62
N GLY A 168 3.07 -1.54 -2.23
CA GLY A 168 3.06 -2.99 -2.09
C GLY A 168 3.85 -3.51 -0.88
N ALA A 169 4.43 -4.69 -0.98
CA ALA A 169 5.15 -5.39 0.09
C ALA A 169 6.51 -4.75 0.44
N GLY A 170 7.02 -3.85 -0.38
CA GLY A 170 8.33 -3.24 -0.19
C GLY A 170 9.46 -3.96 -0.93
N GLY A 171 10.70 -3.65 -0.57
CA GLY A 171 11.90 -4.24 -1.20
C GLY A 171 12.34 -3.58 -2.51
N GLY A 172 11.49 -2.77 -3.17
CA GLY A 172 11.75 -2.07 -4.42
C GLY A 172 10.47 -1.63 -5.11
N GLY A 173 10.53 -1.32 -6.40
CA GLY A 173 9.39 -0.83 -7.17
C GLY A 173 9.18 0.68 -7.04
N TYR A 174 7.95 1.11 -6.82
CA TYR A 174 7.59 2.52 -6.72
C TYR A 174 7.54 3.00 -5.27
N MET A 175 8.01 4.22 -5.06
CA MET A 175 7.92 4.94 -3.78
C MET A 175 6.98 6.13 -3.94
N LEU A 176 5.97 6.20 -3.09
CA LEU A 176 5.10 7.35 -2.95
C LEU A 176 5.75 8.31 -1.95
N MET A 177 5.90 9.57 -2.32
CA MET A 177 6.53 10.62 -1.52
C MET A 177 5.59 11.81 -1.38
N ALA A 178 5.40 12.30 -0.17
CA ALA A 178 4.74 13.56 0.13
C ALA A 178 5.81 14.59 0.51
N ALA A 179 6.03 15.58 -0.34
CA ALA A 179 6.99 16.64 -0.12
C ALA A 179 6.44 17.70 0.84
N LYS A 180 7.34 18.44 1.51
CA LYS A 180 6.97 19.53 2.43
C LYS A 180 6.45 20.76 1.70
N SER A 181 6.85 20.94 0.46
CA SER A 181 6.45 22.06 -0.42
C SER A 181 6.72 21.70 -1.87
N GLU A 182 6.21 22.51 -2.79
CA GLU A 182 6.48 22.38 -4.23
C GLU A 182 7.97 22.51 -4.53
N ASP A 183 8.66 23.49 -3.92
CA ASP A 183 10.12 23.66 -4.06
C ASP A 183 10.92 22.46 -3.54
N ALA A 184 10.39 21.74 -2.54
CA ALA A 184 11.03 20.55 -2.02
C ALA A 184 10.79 19.31 -2.91
N ALA A 185 9.82 19.37 -3.80
CA ALA A 185 9.50 18.32 -4.76
C ALA A 185 10.31 18.43 -6.07
N ALA A 186 10.77 19.64 -6.40
CA ALA A 186 11.61 19.93 -7.57
C ALA A 186 13.05 19.44 -7.35
#